data_801a94f66881d071800cc22eca3a6c54
#
_entry.id   801a94f66881d071800cc22eca3a6c54
#
_cell.length_a   1.000
_cell.length_b   1.000
_cell.length_c   1.000
_cell.angle_alpha   90.00
_cell.angle_beta   90.00
_cell.angle_gamma   90.00
#
_symmetry.space_group_name_H-M   'P 1'
#
loop_
_entity.id
_entity.type
_entity.pdbx_description
1 polymer ?
#
loop_
_entity_poly.entity_id
_entity_poly.type
_entity_poly.pdbx_seq_one_letter_code
_entity_poly.pdbx_strand_id
1 'polypeptide(L)'
;MRLEFLKEQNKLALISCIEIVLMSMGNTKYNVVVAKLHSYNMAMRDSYKNLEVLKTVLKEVYVFEYNQVISDIKIQLGDLAEEKDISEFFKVMES
;
A
#
# COMPACT_ATOMS: atom_id res chain seq x y z
N MET A 1 8.52 0.14 -9.67
CA MET A 1 7.68 -0.89 -10.30
C MET A 1 6.25 -0.40 -10.45
N ARG A 2 5.63 -0.75 -11.54
CA ARG A 2 4.23 -0.41 -11.81
C ARG A 2 3.39 -1.67 -11.91
N LEU A 3 2.15 -1.61 -11.43
CA LEU A 3 1.19 -2.70 -11.55
C LEU A 3 0.09 -2.32 -12.56
N GLU A 4 0.50 -1.96 -13.77
CA GLU A 4 -0.42 -1.50 -14.81
C GLU A 4 -1.39 -2.60 -15.26
N PHE A 5 -0.98 -3.87 -15.13
CA PHE A 5 -1.79 -5.01 -15.53
C PHE A 5 -2.61 -5.61 -14.39
N LEU A 6 -2.63 -4.92 -13.24
CA LEU A 6 -3.44 -5.33 -12.11
C LEU A 6 -4.93 -5.29 -12.51
N LYS A 7 -5.64 -6.38 -12.25
CA LYS A 7 -7.08 -6.42 -12.54
C LYS A 7 -7.80 -5.32 -11.79
N GLU A 8 -8.82 -4.73 -12.39
CA GLU A 8 -9.54 -3.60 -11.80
C GLU A 8 -10.07 -3.90 -10.40
N GLN A 9 -10.72 -5.05 -10.25
CA GLN A 9 -11.23 -5.48 -8.95
C GLN A 9 -10.12 -5.66 -7.92
N ASN A 10 -8.94 -6.12 -8.35
CA ASN A 10 -7.78 -6.31 -7.46
C ASN A 10 -7.15 -4.97 -7.08
N LYS A 11 -7.16 -3.98 -7.97
CA LYS A 11 -6.73 -2.63 -7.65
C LYS A 11 -7.57 -2.06 -6.52
N LEU A 12 -8.89 -2.15 -6.66
CA LEU A 12 -9.83 -1.64 -5.66
C LEU A 12 -9.64 -2.36 -4.33
N ALA A 13 -9.52 -3.68 -4.36
CA ALA A 13 -9.31 -4.46 -3.14
C ALA A 13 -7.99 -4.09 -2.46
N LEU A 14 -6.91 -3.99 -3.23
CA LEU A 14 -5.60 -3.64 -2.68
C LEU A 14 -5.61 -2.26 -2.04
N ILE A 15 -6.10 -1.25 -2.76
CA ILE A 15 -6.12 0.12 -2.24
C ILE A 15 -7.04 0.23 -1.02
N SER A 16 -8.21 -0.42 -1.05
CA SER A 16 -9.13 -0.41 0.09
C SER A 16 -8.47 -1.05 1.32
N CYS A 17 -7.77 -2.16 1.15
CA CYS A 17 -7.09 -2.82 2.26
C CYS A 17 -5.96 -1.96 2.82
N ILE A 18 -5.19 -1.30 1.96
CA ILE A 18 -4.14 -0.38 2.41
C ILE A 18 -4.76 0.72 3.27
N GLU A 19 -5.82 1.36 2.77
CA GLU A 19 -6.47 2.45 3.50
C GLU A 19 -7.04 1.97 4.83
N ILE A 20 -7.71 0.82 4.86
CA ILE A 20 -8.28 0.26 6.09
C ILE A 20 -7.18 0.03 7.13
N VAL A 21 -6.08 -0.58 6.73
CA VAL A 21 -4.97 -0.86 7.64
C VAL A 21 -4.35 0.44 8.15
N LEU A 22 -4.06 1.39 7.28
CA LEU A 22 -3.44 2.64 7.69
C LEU A 22 -4.36 3.44 8.61
N MET A 23 -5.65 3.50 8.31
CA MET A 23 -6.62 4.18 9.18
C MET A 23 -6.74 3.50 10.53
N SER A 24 -6.70 2.16 10.58
CA SER A 24 -6.78 1.42 11.84
C SER A 24 -5.57 1.66 12.73
N MET A 25 -4.44 2.04 12.15
CA MET A 25 -3.22 2.37 12.89
C MET A 25 -3.13 3.84 13.29
N GLY A 26 -4.17 4.61 13.01
CA GLY A 26 -4.27 6.00 13.43
C GLY A 26 -4.39 6.97 12.26
N ASN A 27 -5.40 7.83 12.31
CA ASN A 27 -5.68 8.78 11.23
C ASN A 27 -4.58 9.82 11.06
N THR A 28 -3.87 10.18 12.13
CA THR A 28 -2.79 11.16 12.05
C THR A 28 -1.70 10.69 11.08
N LYS A 29 -1.24 9.45 11.23
CA LYS A 29 -0.22 8.89 10.34
C LYS A 29 -0.78 8.68 8.94
N TYR A 30 -2.04 8.24 8.82
CA TYR A 30 -2.68 8.10 7.52
C TYR A 30 -2.67 9.43 6.76
N ASN A 31 -3.02 10.53 7.42
CA ASN A 31 -3.02 11.84 6.81
C ASN A 31 -1.62 12.28 6.38
N VAL A 32 -0.59 11.92 7.14
CA VAL A 32 0.80 12.19 6.77
C VAL A 32 1.17 11.42 5.50
N VAL A 33 0.75 10.15 5.39
CA VAL A 33 0.99 9.35 4.19
C VAL A 33 0.37 10.02 2.97
N VAL A 34 -0.89 10.44 3.08
CA VAL A 34 -1.59 11.12 1.97
C VAL A 34 -0.86 12.39 1.55
N ALA A 35 -0.44 13.20 2.54
CA ALA A 35 0.29 14.45 2.26
C ALA A 35 1.63 14.19 1.57
N LYS A 36 2.37 13.18 2.03
CA LYS A 36 3.65 12.83 1.42
C LYS A 36 3.48 12.32 0.00
N LEU A 37 2.44 11.50 -0.25
CA LEU A 37 2.14 11.03 -1.61
C LEU A 37 1.82 12.21 -2.53
N HIS A 38 1.07 13.19 -2.03
CA HIS A 38 0.76 14.40 -2.80
C HIS A 38 2.03 15.16 -3.17
N SER A 39 3.05 15.15 -2.33
CA SER A 39 4.33 15.80 -2.64
C SER A 39 5.04 15.14 -3.81
N TYR A 40 4.70 13.89 -4.10
CA TYR A 40 5.17 13.15 -5.29
C TYR A 40 4.14 13.19 -6.43
N ASN A 41 3.15 14.07 -6.34
CA ASN A 41 2.07 14.18 -7.32
C ASN A 41 1.25 12.90 -7.46
N MET A 42 1.01 12.22 -6.34
CA MET A 42 0.34 10.93 -6.34
C MET A 42 -0.79 10.91 -5.31
N ALA A 43 -1.98 10.46 -5.73
CA ALA A 43 -3.09 10.21 -4.82
C ALA A 43 -3.00 8.78 -4.27
N MET A 44 -3.56 8.55 -3.09
CA MET A 44 -3.58 7.21 -2.50
C MET A 44 -4.16 6.18 -3.47
N ARG A 45 -5.26 6.50 -4.13
CA ARG A 45 -5.92 5.57 -5.06
C ARG A 45 -5.06 5.19 -6.27
N ASP A 46 -4.04 5.98 -6.58
CA ASP A 46 -3.13 5.76 -7.69
C ASP A 46 -1.78 5.21 -7.24
N SER A 47 -1.62 4.91 -5.96
CA SER A 47 -0.33 4.50 -5.39
C SER A 47 0.20 3.20 -5.98
N TYR A 48 -0.70 2.34 -6.51
CA TYR A 48 -0.28 1.11 -7.20
C TYR A 48 0.56 1.39 -8.46
N LYS A 49 0.49 2.61 -8.99
CA LYS A 49 1.22 2.98 -10.21
C LYS A 49 2.71 3.19 -9.97
N ASN A 50 3.10 3.46 -8.73
CA ASN A 50 4.52 3.63 -8.39
C ASN A 50 4.78 3.10 -6.99
N LEU A 51 5.03 1.80 -6.91
CA LEU A 51 5.22 1.12 -5.65
C LEU A 51 6.48 1.55 -4.89
N GLU A 52 7.51 2.00 -5.61
CA GLU A 52 8.73 2.48 -4.95
C GLU A 52 8.46 3.75 -4.14
N VAL A 53 7.65 4.66 -4.67
CA VAL A 53 7.24 5.86 -3.94
C VAL A 53 6.40 5.47 -2.73
N LEU A 54 5.41 4.59 -2.92
CA LEU A 54 4.56 4.14 -1.81
C LEU A 54 5.41 3.49 -0.71
N LYS A 55 6.34 2.63 -1.09
CA LYS A 55 7.25 1.97 -0.15
C LYS A 55 8.07 2.99 0.64
N THR A 56 8.65 3.97 -0.07
CA THR A 56 9.44 5.03 0.56
C THR A 56 8.62 5.80 1.59
N VAL A 57 7.42 6.22 1.19
CA VAL A 57 6.52 6.98 2.08
C VAL A 57 6.14 6.16 3.30
N LEU A 58 5.76 4.90 3.11
CA LEU A 58 5.35 4.05 4.23
C LEU A 58 6.51 3.82 5.20
N LYS A 59 7.73 3.64 4.70
CA LYS A 59 8.91 3.47 5.55
C LYS A 59 9.25 4.74 6.33
N GLU A 60 9.02 5.91 5.75
CA GLU A 60 9.25 7.17 6.43
C GLU A 60 8.25 7.42 7.56
N VAL A 61 6.98 7.07 7.33
CA VAL A 61 5.91 7.31 8.30
C VAL A 61 5.87 6.23 9.38
N TYR A 62 6.03 4.97 9.00
CA TYR A 62 5.94 3.82 9.90
C TYR A 62 7.33 3.22 10.11
N VAL A 63 8.22 4.02 10.72
CA VAL A 63 9.64 3.65 10.89
C VAL A 63 9.80 2.29 11.56
N PHE A 64 9.07 2.06 12.66
CA PHE A 64 9.18 0.83 13.43
C PHE A 64 8.09 -0.18 13.09
N GLU A 65 6.97 0.27 12.55
CA GLU A 65 5.80 -0.57 12.28
C GLU A 65 5.68 -0.99 10.81
N TYR A 66 6.65 -0.67 9.97
CA TYR A 66 6.53 -0.92 8.54
C TYR A 66 6.19 -2.39 8.23
N ASN A 67 6.93 -3.33 8.84
CA ASN A 67 6.69 -4.75 8.60
C ASN A 67 5.30 -5.17 9.08
N GLN A 68 4.84 -4.59 10.19
CA GLN A 68 3.50 -4.85 10.70
C GLN A 68 2.44 -4.32 9.74
N VAL A 69 2.66 -3.13 9.18
CA VAL A 69 1.73 -2.55 8.19
C VAL A 69 1.58 -3.50 7.00
N ILE A 70 2.70 -3.97 6.45
CA ILE A 70 2.67 -4.86 5.28
C ILE A 70 2.01 -6.19 5.62
N SER A 71 2.31 -6.74 6.79
CA SER A 71 1.70 -7.99 7.26
C SER A 71 0.18 -7.83 7.42
N ASP A 72 -0.26 -6.71 8.01
CA ASP A 72 -1.69 -6.45 8.22
C ASP A 72 -2.44 -6.28 6.90
N ILE A 73 -1.81 -5.65 5.89
CA ILE A 73 -2.40 -5.54 4.57
C ILE A 73 -2.59 -6.93 3.95
N LYS A 74 -1.59 -7.79 4.09
CA LYS A 74 -1.66 -9.17 3.59
C LYS A 74 -2.80 -9.93 4.26
N ILE A 75 -2.92 -9.81 5.57
CA ILE A 75 -3.99 -10.46 6.34
C ILE A 75 -5.36 -9.93 5.89
N GLN A 76 -5.48 -8.63 5.71
CA GLN A 76 -6.75 -8.02 5.30
C GLN A 76 -7.18 -8.49 3.91
N LEU A 77 -6.23 -8.72 3.01
CA LEU A 77 -6.51 -9.23 1.66
C LEU A 77 -6.94 -10.70 1.67
N GLY A 78 -6.49 -11.47 2.67
CA GLY A 78 -6.80 -12.88 2.73
C GLY A 78 -6.28 -13.63 1.49
N ASP A 79 -7.14 -14.43 0.87
CA ASP A 79 -6.76 -15.25 -0.28
C ASP A 79 -6.32 -14.41 -1.50
N LEU A 80 -6.78 -13.16 -1.59
CA LEU A 80 -6.37 -12.28 -2.69
C LEU A 80 -4.87 -12.00 -2.67
N ALA A 81 -4.23 -12.10 -1.51
CA ALA A 81 -2.78 -11.87 -1.41
C ALA A 81 -1.98 -12.88 -2.24
N GLU A 82 -2.57 -14.02 -2.58
CA GLU A 82 -1.92 -15.07 -3.37
C GLU A 82 -2.11 -14.89 -4.87
N GLU A 83 -3.01 -14.00 -5.28
CA GLU A 83 -3.17 -13.67 -6.69
C GLU A 83 -1.87 -13.10 -7.25
N LYS A 84 -1.50 -13.53 -8.45
CA LYS A 84 -0.20 -13.21 -9.04
C LYS A 84 0.07 -11.70 -9.09
N ASP A 85 -0.91 -10.94 -9.52
CA ASP A 85 -0.77 -9.49 -9.64
C ASP A 85 -0.67 -8.80 -8.28
N ILE A 86 -1.34 -9.32 -7.26
CA ILE A 86 -1.24 -8.81 -5.88
C ILE A 86 0.07 -9.23 -5.24
N SER A 87 0.53 -10.47 -5.49
CA SER A 87 1.77 -10.95 -4.90
C SER A 87 2.98 -10.13 -5.35
N GLU A 88 2.94 -9.55 -6.55
CA GLU A 88 4.00 -8.65 -7.02
C GLU A 88 4.12 -7.40 -6.14
N PHE A 89 2.99 -6.89 -5.64
CA PHE A 89 2.99 -5.78 -4.69
C PHE A 89 3.82 -6.15 -3.46
N PHE A 90 3.59 -7.32 -2.89
CA PHE A 90 4.30 -7.74 -1.69
C PHE A 90 5.78 -8.02 -1.95
N LYS A 91 6.14 -8.47 -3.14
CA LYS A 91 7.55 -8.64 -3.50
C LYS A 91 8.30 -7.31 -3.42
N VAL A 92 7.68 -6.25 -3.89
CA VAL A 92 8.28 -4.91 -3.82
C VAL A 92 8.34 -4.43 -2.37
N MET A 93 7.24 -4.55 -1.64
CA MET A 93 7.15 -4.04 -0.27
C MET A 93 8.08 -4.78 0.69
N GLU A 94 8.29 -6.06 0.48
CA GLU A 94 9.10 -6.91 1.36
C GLU A 94 10.57 -7.03 0.94
N SER A 95 10.92 -6.42 -0.18
CA SER A 95 12.30 -6.46 -0.68
C SER A 95 13.28 -5.59 0.11
#